data_03c3108111f9ba04a99396e212ed1c51
#
_entry.id   03c3108111f9ba04a99396e212ed1c51
#
_cell.length_a   1.000
_cell.length_b   1.000
_cell.length_c   1.000
_cell.angle_alpha   90.00
_cell.angle_beta   90.00
_cell.angle_gamma   90.00
#
_symmetry.space_group_name_H-M   'P 1'
#
loop_
_entity.id
_entity.type
_entity.pdbx_description
1 polymer ?
#
loop_
_entity_poly.entity_id
_entity_poly.type
_entity_poly.pdbx_seq_one_letter_code
_entity_poly.pdbx_strand_id
1 'polypeptide(L)'
;VADTADRPGVAHLVLAPGVAHLDPETAVFGAMLDGWAAQQCARFLQPATIEQRRALLRRLAEFTNDYPWNWQCADLEEFIASCRRGTKPIVVSTARIYEITLRQFLTYVTDPRYGWPQECRDRFGVAPRQLLHEENSIVHVTEHEGDPRRRPSTYDEIQALFDAADARVEQIRAHHRKGAAAAMRDAALLKSVYAFGIRRREAWGLDLADLRHNPKAPQFGRFGALFVRWGKSSRGSPPKR
;
A
#
# COMPACT_ATOMS: atom_id res chain seq x y z
N VAL A 1 10.89 -18.76 29.62
CA VAL A 1 9.80 -19.07 28.68
C VAL A 1 8.93 -17.83 28.63
N ALA A 2 9.11 -16.97 27.62
CA ALA A 2 8.29 -15.79 27.42
C ALA A 2 6.88 -16.27 27.07
N ASP A 3 5.91 -15.83 27.84
CA ASP A 3 4.50 -16.12 27.67
C ASP A 3 4.04 -15.68 26.27
N THR A 4 3.66 -16.66 25.43
CA THR A 4 3.23 -16.48 24.06
C THR A 4 1.76 -16.01 23.96
N ALA A 5 1.09 -15.82 25.12
CA ALA A 5 -0.35 -15.72 25.21
C ALA A 5 -0.96 -14.42 24.64
N ASP A 6 -0.20 -13.32 24.52
CA ASP A 6 -0.79 -11.99 24.26
C ASP A 6 -0.34 -11.31 22.96
N ARG A 7 0.15 -12.05 21.97
CA ARG A 7 0.56 -11.44 20.70
C ARG A 7 -0.62 -11.29 19.75
N PRO A 8 -0.81 -10.11 19.14
CA PRO A 8 -1.82 -9.95 18.08
C PRO A 8 -1.62 -10.97 16.96
N GLY A 9 -2.70 -11.65 16.56
CA GLY A 9 -2.67 -12.62 15.48
C GLY A 9 -2.33 -14.05 15.88
N VAL A 10 -2.19 -14.36 17.18
CA VAL A 10 -2.04 -15.73 17.65
C VAL A 10 -3.33 -16.54 17.41
N ALA A 11 -3.22 -17.80 16.95
CA ALA A 11 -4.33 -18.63 16.52
C ALA A 11 -5.45 -18.73 17.57
N HIS A 12 -5.13 -18.98 18.84
CA HIS A 12 -6.11 -19.11 19.92
C HIS A 12 -6.89 -17.82 20.26
N LEU A 13 -6.41 -16.64 19.82
CA LEU A 13 -7.13 -15.38 20.01
C LEU A 13 -8.10 -15.07 18.87
N VAL A 14 -7.91 -15.66 17.69
CA VAL A 14 -8.73 -15.40 16.51
C VAL A 14 -9.62 -16.58 16.11
N LEU A 15 -9.31 -17.79 16.61
CA LEU A 15 -10.15 -18.97 16.48
C LEU A 15 -10.83 -19.28 17.83
N ALA A 16 -12.15 -19.33 17.84
CA ALA A 16 -12.88 -19.72 19.04
C ALA A 16 -12.62 -21.19 19.39
N PRO A 17 -12.12 -21.52 20.60
CA PRO A 17 -11.88 -22.91 21.01
C PRO A 17 -13.20 -23.72 21.01
N GLY A 18 -13.16 -24.94 20.47
CA GLY A 18 -14.29 -25.87 20.51
C GLY A 18 -15.44 -25.56 19.56
N VAL A 19 -15.32 -24.57 18.68
CA VAL A 19 -16.33 -24.29 17.65
C VAL A 19 -16.07 -25.19 16.44
N ALA A 20 -17.08 -26.02 16.10
CA ALA A 20 -17.09 -26.79 14.86
C ALA A 20 -17.58 -25.88 13.73
N HIS A 21 -16.72 -25.65 12.73
CA HIS A 21 -17.06 -24.90 11.51
C HIS A 21 -17.62 -25.86 10.45
N LEU A 22 -18.66 -25.42 9.72
CA LEU A 22 -19.19 -26.17 8.56
C LEU A 22 -18.15 -26.28 7.43
N ASP A 23 -17.33 -25.23 7.30
CA ASP A 23 -16.18 -25.19 6.38
C ASP A 23 -14.94 -24.77 7.21
N PRO A 24 -14.23 -25.74 7.79
CA PRO A 24 -13.10 -25.45 8.66
C PRO A 24 -11.90 -24.84 7.91
N GLU A 25 -11.71 -25.16 6.65
CA GLU A 25 -10.59 -24.66 5.85
C GLU A 25 -10.73 -23.16 5.59
N THR A 26 -11.89 -22.74 5.07
CA THR A 26 -12.20 -21.31 4.87
C THR A 26 -12.16 -20.53 6.19
N ALA A 27 -12.67 -21.10 7.27
CA ALA A 27 -12.67 -20.45 8.58
C ALA A 27 -11.26 -20.24 9.12
N VAL A 28 -10.38 -21.25 9.04
CA VAL A 28 -8.99 -21.16 9.50
C VAL A 28 -8.20 -20.17 8.62
N PHE A 29 -8.37 -20.22 7.30
CA PHE A 29 -7.72 -19.25 6.42
C PHE A 29 -8.20 -17.82 6.69
N GLY A 30 -9.49 -17.62 6.89
CA GLY A 30 -10.05 -16.33 7.30
C GLY A 30 -9.42 -15.82 8.60
N ALA A 31 -9.32 -16.68 9.60
CA ALA A 31 -8.69 -16.36 10.88
C ALA A 31 -7.19 -16.05 10.77
N MET A 32 -6.44 -16.76 9.89
CA MET A 32 -5.05 -16.42 9.58
C MET A 32 -4.93 -15.00 9.00
N LEU A 33 -5.82 -14.64 8.05
CA LEU A 33 -5.84 -13.30 7.46
C LEU A 33 -6.18 -12.22 8.48
N ASP A 34 -7.12 -12.48 9.39
CA ASP A 34 -7.52 -11.54 10.43
C ASP A 34 -6.42 -11.39 11.49
N GLY A 35 -5.79 -12.48 11.90
CA GLY A 35 -4.64 -12.44 12.80
C GLY A 35 -3.45 -11.70 12.21
N TRP A 36 -3.17 -11.92 10.93
CA TRP A 36 -2.11 -11.18 10.25
C TRP A 36 -2.44 -9.70 10.08
N ALA A 37 -3.70 -9.37 9.84
CA ALA A 37 -4.17 -7.99 9.81
C ALA A 37 -3.99 -7.31 11.18
N ALA A 38 -4.32 -7.98 12.27
CA ALA A 38 -4.11 -7.49 13.63
C ALA A 38 -2.62 -7.23 13.92
N GLN A 39 -1.73 -8.17 13.52
CA GLN A 39 -0.27 -7.99 13.64
C GLN A 39 0.21 -6.76 12.85
N GLN A 40 -0.28 -6.56 11.63
CA GLN A 40 0.09 -5.42 10.80
C GLN A 40 -0.45 -4.10 11.37
N CYS A 41 -1.66 -4.12 11.91
CA CYS A 41 -2.28 -2.98 12.59
C CYS A 41 -1.44 -2.56 13.81
N ALA A 42 -0.99 -3.51 14.62
CA ALA A 42 -0.09 -3.24 15.76
C ALA A 42 1.26 -2.63 15.33
N ARG A 43 1.67 -2.81 14.07
CA ARG A 43 2.84 -2.18 13.45
C ARG A 43 2.53 -0.86 12.75
N PHE A 44 1.36 -0.29 12.96
CA PHE A 44 0.89 0.97 12.37
C PHE A 44 0.84 0.99 10.84
N LEU A 45 0.60 -0.16 10.18
CA LEU A 45 0.35 -0.16 8.75
C LEU A 45 -1.02 0.46 8.45
N GLN A 46 -1.09 1.16 7.31
CA GLN A 46 -2.35 1.76 6.87
C GLN A 46 -3.39 0.69 6.50
N PRO A 47 -4.68 0.87 6.88
CA PRO A 47 -5.75 -0.09 6.58
C PRO A 47 -5.83 -0.47 5.10
N ALA A 48 -5.66 0.49 4.19
CA ALA A 48 -5.65 0.24 2.77
C ALA A 48 -4.51 -0.70 2.32
N THR A 49 -3.32 -0.60 2.96
CA THR A 49 -2.20 -1.49 2.68
C THR A 49 -2.50 -2.91 3.19
N ILE A 50 -3.09 -3.03 4.37
CA ILE A 50 -3.47 -4.32 4.96
C ILE A 50 -4.48 -5.01 4.05
N GLU A 51 -5.53 -4.29 3.60
CA GLU A 51 -6.55 -4.88 2.74
C GLU A 51 -6.03 -5.27 1.35
N GLN A 52 -5.15 -4.49 0.75
CA GLN A 52 -4.49 -4.88 -0.50
C GLN A 52 -3.69 -6.18 -0.37
N ARG A 53 -3.01 -6.38 0.76
CA ARG A 53 -2.28 -7.62 1.06
C ARG A 53 -3.22 -8.80 1.26
N ARG A 54 -4.31 -8.60 2.01
CA ARG A 54 -5.36 -9.64 2.19
C ARG A 54 -5.99 -10.04 0.86
N ALA A 55 -6.31 -9.06 0.02
CA ALA A 55 -6.88 -9.32 -1.31
C ALA A 55 -5.94 -10.14 -2.20
N LEU A 56 -4.63 -9.91 -2.12
CA LEU A 56 -3.65 -10.72 -2.84
C LEU A 56 -3.68 -12.18 -2.39
N LEU A 57 -3.75 -12.43 -1.08
CA LEU A 57 -3.77 -13.80 -0.53
C LEU A 57 -5.07 -14.53 -0.89
N ARG A 58 -6.22 -13.85 -0.83
CA ARG A 58 -7.49 -14.43 -1.29
C ARG A 58 -7.43 -14.81 -2.76
N ARG A 59 -6.87 -13.92 -3.60
CA ARG A 59 -6.69 -14.19 -5.03
C ARG A 59 -5.74 -15.37 -5.30
N LEU A 60 -4.72 -15.58 -4.48
CA LEU A 60 -3.87 -16.76 -4.58
C LEU A 60 -4.65 -18.02 -4.19
N ALA A 61 -5.40 -18.00 -3.09
CA ALA A 61 -6.23 -19.14 -2.67
C ALA A 61 -7.31 -19.49 -3.73
N GLU A 62 -7.95 -18.48 -4.34
CA GLU A 62 -8.86 -18.68 -5.47
C GLU A 62 -8.17 -19.26 -6.70
N PHE A 63 -6.94 -18.84 -7.00
CA PHE A 63 -6.17 -19.34 -8.14
C PHE A 63 -5.75 -20.79 -7.96
N THR A 64 -5.28 -21.16 -6.78
CA THR A 64 -4.84 -22.53 -6.46
C THR A 64 -6.01 -23.44 -6.14
N ASN A 65 -7.17 -22.87 -5.80
CA ASN A 65 -8.31 -23.57 -5.17
C ASN A 65 -7.87 -24.35 -3.93
N ASP A 66 -6.92 -23.79 -3.16
CA ASP A 66 -6.31 -24.44 -1.99
C ASP A 66 -5.86 -23.40 -0.96
N TYR A 67 -5.34 -23.86 0.18
CA TYR A 67 -5.01 -23.06 1.34
C TYR A 67 -3.53 -23.14 1.74
N PRO A 68 -3.01 -22.21 2.59
CA PRO A 68 -1.58 -22.06 2.88
C PRO A 68 -0.86 -23.32 3.37
N TRP A 69 -1.54 -24.26 4.00
CA TRP A 69 -0.95 -25.50 4.49
C TRP A 69 -0.70 -26.54 3.39
N ASN A 70 -1.39 -26.42 2.24
CA ASN A 70 -1.22 -27.30 1.08
C ASN A 70 -0.42 -26.66 -0.05
N TRP A 71 -0.26 -25.34 -0.09
CA TRP A 71 0.44 -24.66 -1.17
C TRP A 71 1.86 -25.20 -1.38
N GLN A 72 2.27 -25.23 -2.65
CA GLN A 72 3.59 -25.67 -3.10
C GLN A 72 4.33 -24.48 -3.77
N CYS A 73 5.65 -24.61 -3.94
CA CYS A 73 6.45 -23.60 -4.66
C CYS A 73 5.89 -23.35 -6.07
N ALA A 74 5.51 -24.42 -6.78
CA ALA A 74 4.94 -24.35 -8.12
C ALA A 74 3.66 -23.51 -8.19
N ASP A 75 2.81 -23.53 -7.17
CA ASP A 75 1.57 -22.75 -7.13
C ASP A 75 1.87 -21.25 -7.13
N LEU A 76 2.87 -20.82 -6.37
CA LEU A 76 3.28 -19.43 -6.29
C LEU A 76 3.95 -18.98 -7.58
N GLU A 77 4.80 -19.82 -8.15
CA GLU A 77 5.48 -19.55 -9.43
C GLU A 77 4.48 -19.41 -10.56
N GLU A 78 3.51 -20.34 -10.67
CA GLU A 78 2.48 -20.30 -11.70
C GLU A 78 1.53 -19.11 -11.49
N PHE A 79 1.19 -18.78 -10.25
CA PHE A 79 0.38 -17.59 -9.94
C PHE A 79 1.07 -16.30 -10.42
N ILE A 80 2.35 -16.12 -10.13
CA ILE A 80 3.12 -14.96 -10.60
C ILE A 80 3.25 -14.98 -12.14
N ALA A 81 3.51 -16.15 -12.73
CA ALA A 81 3.57 -16.30 -14.17
C ALA A 81 2.24 -15.98 -14.85
N SER A 82 1.10 -16.41 -14.28
CA SER A 82 -0.23 -16.09 -14.78
C SER A 82 -0.52 -14.58 -14.75
N CYS A 83 -0.12 -13.90 -13.67
CA CYS A 83 -0.24 -12.45 -13.55
C CYS A 83 0.59 -11.71 -14.62
N ARG A 84 1.70 -12.28 -15.09
CA ARG A 84 2.54 -11.72 -16.16
C ARG A 84 1.99 -11.98 -17.55
N ARG A 85 1.28 -13.08 -17.76
CA ARG A 85 0.68 -13.48 -19.05
C ARG A 85 -0.73 -12.95 -19.27
N GLY A 86 -1.38 -12.42 -18.23
CA GLY A 86 -2.76 -11.92 -18.30
C GLY A 86 -2.97 -10.75 -19.28
N THR A 87 -4.23 -10.38 -19.49
CA THR A 87 -4.61 -9.25 -20.37
C THR A 87 -4.02 -7.89 -19.96
N LYS A 88 -3.68 -7.75 -18.68
CA LYS A 88 -2.94 -6.60 -18.13
C LYS A 88 -1.73 -7.12 -17.36
N PRO A 89 -0.62 -7.41 -18.05
CA PRO A 89 0.57 -7.95 -17.42
C PRO A 89 1.07 -7.06 -16.30
N ILE A 90 1.41 -7.66 -15.16
CA ILE A 90 2.04 -6.92 -14.06
C ILE A 90 3.50 -6.62 -14.42
N VAL A 91 3.96 -5.44 -13.99
CA VAL A 91 5.38 -5.04 -14.11
C VAL A 91 6.22 -5.68 -13.01
N VAL A 92 7.53 -5.76 -13.22
CA VAL A 92 8.49 -6.39 -12.28
C VAL A 92 8.37 -5.84 -10.86
N SER A 93 8.20 -4.52 -10.71
CA SER A 93 8.02 -3.88 -9.39
C SER A 93 6.75 -4.35 -8.67
N THR A 94 5.67 -4.61 -9.41
CA THR A 94 4.42 -5.16 -8.84
C THR A 94 4.61 -6.63 -8.45
N ALA A 95 5.27 -7.42 -9.28
CA ALA A 95 5.58 -8.82 -8.96
C ALA A 95 6.43 -8.92 -7.68
N ARG A 96 7.44 -8.06 -7.51
CA ARG A 96 8.22 -7.96 -6.25
C ARG A 96 7.37 -7.65 -5.03
N ILE A 97 6.40 -6.73 -5.16
CA ILE A 97 5.47 -6.41 -4.06
C ILE A 97 4.65 -7.65 -3.70
N TYR A 98 4.21 -8.43 -4.69
CA TYR A 98 3.48 -9.68 -4.45
C TYR A 98 4.35 -10.69 -3.72
N GLU A 99 5.56 -10.97 -4.20
CA GLU A 99 6.50 -11.87 -3.53
C GLU A 99 6.82 -11.44 -2.10
N ILE A 100 7.10 -10.15 -1.86
CA ILE A 100 7.32 -9.62 -0.52
C ILE A 100 6.10 -9.85 0.37
N THR A 101 4.90 -9.65 -0.15
CA THR A 101 3.66 -9.84 0.60
C THR A 101 3.44 -11.30 0.95
N LEU A 102 3.62 -12.21 -0.02
CA LEU A 102 3.52 -13.67 0.17
C LEU A 102 4.56 -14.17 1.17
N ARG A 103 5.82 -13.75 1.02
CA ARG A 103 6.91 -14.08 1.95
C ARG A 103 6.58 -13.65 3.38
N GLN A 104 6.09 -12.44 3.57
CA GLN A 104 5.73 -11.92 4.89
C GLN A 104 4.57 -12.69 5.52
N PHE A 105 3.57 -13.04 4.74
CA PHE A 105 2.46 -13.86 5.21
C PHE A 105 2.92 -15.28 5.57
N LEU A 106 3.66 -15.95 4.69
CA LEU A 106 4.18 -17.28 4.95
C LEU A 106 5.13 -17.28 6.18
N THR A 107 5.97 -16.26 6.34
CA THR A 107 6.76 -16.09 7.55
C THR A 107 5.90 -15.97 8.81
N TYR A 108 4.75 -15.28 8.73
CA TYR A 108 3.83 -15.16 9.86
C TYR A 108 3.15 -16.50 10.20
N VAL A 109 2.62 -17.23 9.19
CA VAL A 109 1.88 -18.46 9.44
C VAL A 109 2.80 -19.65 9.76
N THR A 110 4.09 -19.58 9.43
CA THR A 110 5.08 -20.62 9.77
C THR A 110 5.78 -20.35 11.10
N ASP A 111 5.62 -19.17 11.67
CA ASP A 111 6.24 -18.81 12.95
C ASP A 111 5.48 -19.51 14.11
N PRO A 112 6.16 -20.43 14.86
CA PRO A 112 5.52 -21.19 15.91
C PRO A 112 4.95 -20.32 17.04
N ARG A 113 5.44 -19.07 17.18
CA ARG A 113 4.96 -18.11 18.18
C ARG A 113 3.51 -17.69 17.97
N TYR A 114 2.96 -17.87 16.77
CA TYR A 114 1.56 -17.57 16.45
C TYR A 114 0.65 -18.80 16.53
N GLY A 115 1.19 -20.01 16.70
CA GLY A 115 0.44 -21.25 16.88
C GLY A 115 -0.16 -21.85 15.60
N TRP A 116 -0.09 -21.15 14.47
CA TRP A 116 -0.69 -21.63 13.21
C TRP A 116 -0.14 -22.97 12.71
N PRO A 117 1.19 -23.27 12.81
CA PRO A 117 1.70 -24.57 12.38
C PRO A 117 1.11 -25.71 13.18
N GLN A 118 0.85 -25.54 14.46
CA GLN A 118 0.25 -26.58 15.30
C GLN A 118 -1.24 -26.73 14.98
N GLU A 119 -1.98 -25.62 14.90
CA GLU A 119 -3.41 -25.60 14.58
C GLU A 119 -3.70 -26.30 13.24
N CYS A 120 -2.88 -26.06 12.21
CA CYS A 120 -3.04 -26.73 10.92
C CYS A 120 -2.71 -28.22 10.98
N ARG A 121 -1.67 -28.62 11.72
CA ARG A 121 -1.37 -30.06 11.90
C ARG A 121 -2.51 -30.79 12.59
N ASP A 122 -3.08 -30.18 13.62
CA ASP A 122 -4.15 -30.81 14.42
C ASP A 122 -5.44 -30.94 13.63
N ARG A 123 -5.75 -29.98 12.76
CA ARG A 123 -6.99 -30.00 11.95
C ARG A 123 -6.87 -30.68 10.61
N PHE A 124 -5.73 -30.48 9.92
CA PHE A 124 -5.54 -30.89 8.52
C PHE A 124 -4.39 -31.88 8.31
N GLY A 125 -3.66 -32.22 9.37
CA GLY A 125 -2.51 -33.13 9.29
C GLY A 125 -1.26 -32.51 8.67
N VAL A 126 -1.32 -31.27 8.14
CA VAL A 126 -0.24 -30.60 7.44
C VAL A 126 -0.04 -29.18 8.00
N ALA A 127 1.19 -28.72 8.05
CA ALA A 127 1.51 -27.34 8.47
C ALA A 127 1.96 -26.49 7.29
N PRO A 128 1.67 -25.18 7.30
CA PRO A 128 2.17 -24.26 6.28
C PRO A 128 3.70 -24.20 6.31
N ARG A 129 4.30 -23.94 5.15
CA ARG A 129 5.76 -23.85 4.97
C ARG A 129 6.13 -22.52 4.28
N GLN A 130 7.37 -22.07 4.47
CA GLN A 130 7.92 -20.99 3.65
C GLN A 130 8.27 -21.55 2.27
N LEU A 131 7.62 -21.02 1.24
CA LEU A 131 7.73 -21.50 -0.12
C LEU A 131 8.61 -20.58 -1.00
N LEU A 132 8.90 -19.37 -0.54
CA LEU A 132 9.70 -18.41 -1.28
C LEU A 132 11.15 -18.46 -0.80
N HIS A 133 12.04 -18.80 -1.71
CA HIS A 133 13.49 -18.89 -1.54
C HIS A 133 14.21 -18.04 -2.60
N GLU A 134 15.53 -18.09 -2.66
CA GLU A 134 16.30 -17.20 -3.52
C GLU A 134 16.07 -17.52 -4.99
N GLU A 135 16.02 -18.80 -5.35
CA GLU A 135 15.92 -19.26 -6.74
C GLU A 135 14.54 -18.99 -7.37
N ASN A 136 13.47 -18.91 -6.57
CA ASN A 136 12.11 -18.60 -7.07
C ASN A 136 11.65 -17.17 -6.79
N SER A 137 12.57 -16.29 -6.45
CA SER A 137 12.30 -14.87 -6.17
C SER A 137 12.98 -13.96 -7.17
N ILE A 138 12.36 -12.82 -7.47
CA ILE A 138 12.92 -11.84 -8.41
C ILE A 138 14.16 -11.19 -7.80
N VAL A 139 15.30 -11.33 -8.46
CA VAL A 139 16.56 -10.71 -8.06
C VAL A 139 16.39 -9.17 -8.00
N HIS A 140 16.87 -8.58 -6.91
CA HIS A 140 16.86 -7.14 -6.77
C HIS A 140 18.05 -6.54 -7.56
N VAL A 141 17.74 -5.92 -8.69
CA VAL A 141 18.71 -5.13 -9.46
C VAL A 141 18.74 -3.73 -8.86
N THR A 142 19.87 -3.33 -8.29
CA THR A 142 20.07 -2.01 -7.68
C THR A 142 20.20 -0.90 -8.71
N GLU A 143 20.75 -1.23 -9.88
CA GLU A 143 20.95 -0.31 -11.01
C GLU A 143 19.88 -0.61 -12.09
N HIS A 144 18.65 -0.24 -11.82
CA HIS A 144 17.60 -0.32 -12.81
C HIS A 144 17.41 1.05 -13.45
N GLU A 145 17.85 1.23 -14.67
CA GLU A 145 17.39 2.30 -15.52
C GLU A 145 15.92 2.03 -15.85
N GLY A 146 15.05 2.80 -15.20
CA GLY A 146 13.62 2.74 -15.51
C GLY A 146 13.41 3.17 -16.96
N ASP A 147 12.67 2.39 -17.73
CA ASP A 147 12.11 2.85 -18.99
C ASP A 147 10.83 3.66 -18.69
N PRO A 148 10.92 4.98 -18.53
CA PRO A 148 9.78 5.80 -18.19
C PRO A 148 8.90 5.92 -19.42
N ARG A 149 7.72 5.29 -19.39
CA ARG A 149 6.69 5.44 -20.42
C ARG A 149 6.26 6.90 -20.65
N ARG A 150 6.59 7.79 -19.72
CA ARG A 150 6.33 9.23 -19.77
C ARG A 150 7.60 9.97 -19.39
N ARG A 151 8.06 10.84 -20.26
CA ARG A 151 9.16 11.75 -19.95
C ARG A 151 8.72 12.82 -18.94
N PRO A 152 9.62 13.40 -18.17
CA PRO A 152 9.36 14.62 -17.43
C PRO A 152 8.94 15.76 -18.36
N SER A 153 8.06 16.64 -17.87
CA SER A 153 7.74 17.88 -18.60
C SER A 153 8.93 18.83 -18.59
N THR A 154 9.12 19.54 -19.69
CA THR A 154 10.11 20.62 -19.76
C THR A 154 9.63 21.84 -18.95
N TYR A 155 10.55 22.78 -18.70
CA TYR A 155 10.21 24.03 -18.03
C TYR A 155 9.12 24.80 -18.80
N ASP A 156 9.27 24.91 -20.12
CA ASP A 156 8.31 25.63 -20.97
C ASP A 156 6.92 24.98 -20.97
N GLU A 157 6.86 23.65 -20.94
CA GLU A 157 5.58 22.94 -20.83
C GLU A 157 4.89 23.19 -19.49
N ILE A 158 5.67 23.26 -18.42
CA ILE A 158 5.13 23.59 -17.07
C ILE A 158 4.67 25.04 -17.04
N GLN A 159 5.43 25.97 -17.61
CA GLN A 159 5.05 27.37 -17.70
C GLN A 159 3.77 27.53 -18.52
N ALA A 160 3.67 26.89 -19.68
CA ALA A 160 2.49 26.88 -20.51
C ALA A 160 1.24 26.31 -19.77
N LEU A 161 1.42 25.28 -18.93
CA LEU A 161 0.34 24.76 -18.07
C LEU A 161 -0.14 25.80 -17.07
N PHE A 162 0.75 26.54 -16.46
CA PHE A 162 0.39 27.60 -15.49
C PHE A 162 -0.31 28.78 -16.17
N ASP A 163 0.20 29.19 -17.32
CA ASP A 163 -0.38 30.28 -18.12
C ASP A 163 -1.79 29.90 -18.61
N ALA A 164 -1.99 28.65 -19.05
CA ALA A 164 -3.32 28.16 -19.42
C ALA A 164 -4.28 28.10 -18.23
N ALA A 165 -3.80 27.74 -17.04
CA ALA A 165 -4.61 27.72 -15.83
C ALA A 165 -5.06 29.14 -15.40
N ASP A 166 -4.17 30.14 -15.51
CA ASP A 166 -4.48 31.54 -15.23
C ASP A 166 -5.41 32.12 -16.29
N ALA A 167 -5.13 31.89 -17.59
CA ALA A 167 -5.98 32.34 -18.69
C ALA A 167 -7.41 31.80 -18.58
N ARG A 168 -7.59 30.56 -18.07
CA ARG A 168 -8.92 30.00 -17.81
C ARG A 168 -9.71 30.83 -16.77
N VAL A 169 -9.05 31.30 -15.73
CA VAL A 169 -9.69 32.17 -14.71
C VAL A 169 -10.18 33.46 -15.36
N GLU A 170 -9.33 34.11 -16.14
CA GLU A 170 -9.68 35.37 -16.83
C GLU A 170 -10.77 35.17 -17.89
N GLN A 171 -10.75 34.09 -18.65
CA GLN A 171 -11.82 33.76 -19.60
C GLN A 171 -13.18 33.61 -18.91
N ILE A 172 -13.24 32.92 -17.76
CA ILE A 172 -14.49 32.74 -17.00
C ILE A 172 -15.00 34.09 -16.50
N ARG A 173 -14.10 34.95 -16.02
CA ARG A 173 -14.43 36.31 -15.54
C ARG A 173 -14.93 37.20 -16.68
N ALA A 174 -14.25 37.23 -17.81
CA ALA A 174 -14.59 38.03 -18.99
C ALA A 174 -15.99 37.70 -19.55
N HIS A 175 -16.36 36.39 -19.47
CA HIS A 175 -17.68 35.96 -19.92
C HIS A 175 -18.75 35.96 -18.83
N HIS A 176 -18.48 36.54 -17.65
CA HIS A 176 -19.38 36.58 -16.49
C HIS A 176 -19.98 35.22 -16.11
N ARG A 177 -19.24 34.14 -16.32
CA ARG A 177 -19.66 32.76 -16.02
C ARG A 177 -19.36 32.42 -14.55
N LYS A 178 -20.18 31.51 -14.01
CA LYS A 178 -19.89 30.93 -12.68
C LYS A 178 -18.65 30.02 -12.78
N GLY A 179 -17.87 29.94 -11.69
CA GLY A 179 -16.73 29.00 -11.58
C GLY A 179 -15.34 29.65 -11.54
N ALA A 180 -15.22 30.98 -11.62
CA ALA A 180 -13.94 31.69 -11.54
C ALA A 180 -13.17 31.37 -10.25
N ALA A 181 -13.84 31.29 -9.10
CA ALA A 181 -13.21 30.95 -7.82
C ALA A 181 -12.69 29.49 -7.80
N ALA A 182 -13.42 28.56 -8.40
CA ALA A 182 -12.97 27.16 -8.53
C ALA A 182 -11.75 27.08 -9.45
N ALA A 183 -11.77 27.73 -10.61
CA ALA A 183 -10.62 27.77 -11.51
C ALA A 183 -9.39 28.42 -10.85
N MET A 184 -9.57 29.49 -10.07
CA MET A 184 -8.48 30.13 -9.31
C MET A 184 -7.90 29.20 -8.25
N ARG A 185 -8.75 28.47 -7.51
CA ARG A 185 -8.30 27.45 -6.56
C ARG A 185 -7.47 26.37 -7.26
N ASP A 186 -7.95 25.89 -8.41
CA ASP A 186 -7.28 24.82 -9.16
C ASP A 186 -5.92 25.29 -9.70
N ALA A 187 -5.82 26.53 -10.21
CA ALA A 187 -4.57 27.14 -10.63
C ALA A 187 -3.58 27.29 -9.45
N ALA A 188 -4.07 27.79 -8.31
CA ALA A 188 -3.25 27.90 -7.11
C ALA A 188 -2.76 26.54 -6.60
N LEU A 189 -3.61 25.51 -6.65
CA LEU A 189 -3.25 24.14 -6.25
C LEU A 189 -2.16 23.56 -7.15
N LEU A 190 -2.27 23.70 -8.47
CA LEU A 190 -1.25 23.21 -9.43
C LEU A 190 0.10 23.87 -9.17
N LYS A 191 0.13 25.18 -8.97
CA LYS A 191 1.35 25.94 -8.65
C LYS A 191 1.94 25.53 -7.31
N SER A 192 1.12 25.33 -6.28
CA SER A 192 1.56 24.88 -4.95
C SER A 192 2.15 23.47 -5.00
N VAL A 193 1.52 22.54 -5.75
CA VAL A 193 2.06 21.18 -5.94
C VAL A 193 3.44 21.22 -6.57
N TYR A 194 3.63 22.05 -7.59
CA TYR A 194 4.91 22.20 -8.26
C TYR A 194 5.96 22.87 -7.35
N ALA A 195 5.61 23.99 -6.72
CA ALA A 195 6.55 24.78 -5.91
C ALA A 195 7.05 24.02 -4.68
N PHE A 196 6.20 23.24 -4.03
CA PHE A 196 6.55 22.51 -2.80
C PHE A 196 6.83 21.02 -3.03
N GLY A 197 6.72 20.50 -4.25
CA GLY A 197 6.95 19.09 -4.57
C GLY A 197 6.04 18.12 -3.82
N ILE A 198 4.84 18.53 -3.46
CA ILE A 198 3.89 17.73 -2.67
C ILE A 198 3.14 16.72 -3.55
N ARG A 199 2.77 15.59 -2.93
CA ARG A 199 1.99 14.57 -3.63
C ARG A 199 0.54 14.99 -3.79
N ARG A 200 -0.15 14.47 -4.82
CA ARG A 200 -1.58 14.73 -5.07
C ARG A 200 -2.45 14.56 -3.82
N ARG A 201 -2.22 13.50 -3.03
CA ARG A 201 -3.00 13.23 -1.81
C ARG A 201 -2.70 14.24 -0.70
N GLU A 202 -1.48 14.71 -0.62
CA GLU A 202 -1.06 15.76 0.33
C GLU A 202 -1.69 17.10 -0.04
N ALA A 203 -1.69 17.42 -1.34
CA ALA A 203 -2.33 18.63 -1.88
C ALA A 203 -3.84 18.67 -1.64
N TRP A 204 -4.53 17.54 -1.75
CA TRP A 204 -5.98 17.45 -1.51
C TRP A 204 -6.37 17.81 -0.08
N GLY A 205 -5.51 17.59 0.90
CA GLY A 205 -5.76 17.86 2.31
C GLY A 205 -5.25 19.22 2.79
N LEU A 206 -4.83 20.14 1.91
CA LEU A 206 -4.31 21.43 2.28
C LEU A 206 -5.42 22.42 2.64
N ASP A 207 -5.19 23.16 3.71
CA ASP A 207 -5.94 24.34 4.11
C ASP A 207 -5.07 25.61 4.06
N LEU A 208 -5.67 26.77 3.98
CA LEU A 208 -4.94 28.05 4.05
C LEU A 208 -4.15 28.20 5.36
N ALA A 209 -4.61 27.57 6.45
CA ALA A 209 -3.91 27.57 7.73
C ALA A 209 -2.59 26.75 7.71
N ASP A 210 -2.36 25.92 6.69
CA ASP A 210 -1.13 25.18 6.52
C ASP A 210 0.02 26.01 5.93
N LEU A 211 -0.31 27.16 5.34
CA LEU A 211 0.67 28.13 4.87
C LEU A 211 1.12 29.00 6.04
N ARG A 212 2.42 29.07 6.26
CA ARG A 212 3.02 29.69 7.44
C ARG A 212 4.20 30.60 7.06
N HIS A 213 4.51 31.52 7.95
CA HIS A 213 5.69 32.33 7.85
C HIS A 213 6.97 31.48 7.96
N ASN A 214 7.95 31.77 7.11
CA ASN A 214 9.29 31.21 7.19
C ASN A 214 10.29 32.30 7.60
N PRO A 215 10.88 32.25 8.79
CA PRO A 215 11.85 33.27 9.22
C PRO A 215 13.09 33.36 8.32
N LYS A 216 13.44 32.27 7.60
CA LYS A 216 14.55 32.23 6.65
C LYS A 216 14.22 32.75 5.26
N ALA A 217 12.94 33.05 4.99
CA ALA A 217 12.47 33.53 3.70
C ALA A 217 11.35 34.59 3.93
N PRO A 218 11.67 35.72 4.59
CA PRO A 218 10.68 36.73 5.01
C PRO A 218 9.96 37.39 3.83
N GLN A 219 10.57 37.39 2.64
CA GLN A 219 10.00 37.95 1.41
C GLN A 219 8.69 37.27 0.98
N PHE A 220 8.44 36.04 1.42
CA PHE A 220 7.19 35.33 1.14
C PHE A 220 6.09 35.55 2.18
N GLY A 221 6.32 36.37 3.21
CA GLY A 221 5.36 36.64 4.27
C GLY A 221 4.85 35.34 4.92
N ARG A 222 3.54 35.19 5.01
CA ARG A 222 2.91 34.00 5.58
C ARG A 222 2.83 32.78 4.64
N PHE A 223 3.38 32.86 3.44
CA PHE A 223 3.36 31.78 2.45
C PHE A 223 4.73 31.12 2.26
N GLY A 224 5.71 31.42 3.10
CA GLY A 224 7.08 30.94 2.98
C GLY A 224 7.31 29.51 3.47
N ALA A 225 6.35 28.90 4.13
CA ALA A 225 6.41 27.49 4.56
C ALA A 225 5.06 26.83 4.40
N LEU A 226 5.08 25.56 3.98
CA LEU A 226 3.89 24.72 3.87
C LEU A 226 3.97 23.55 4.87
N PHE A 227 2.96 23.43 5.72
CA PHE A 227 2.82 22.31 6.64
C PHE A 227 2.00 21.20 6.02
N VAL A 228 2.63 20.07 5.70
CA VAL A 228 1.96 18.91 5.10
C VAL A 228 1.45 17.99 6.20
N ARG A 229 0.17 18.07 6.52
CA ARG A 229 -0.48 17.29 7.60
C ARG A 229 -0.57 15.80 7.31
N TRP A 230 -0.79 15.43 6.06
CA TRP A 230 -1.09 14.06 5.64
C TRP A 230 0.03 13.42 4.83
N GLY A 231 1.28 13.72 5.21
CA GLY A 231 2.45 13.15 4.55
C GLY A 231 2.55 11.64 4.74
N LYS A 232 3.22 10.98 3.78
CA LYS A 232 3.53 9.56 3.91
C LYS A 232 4.44 9.36 5.13
N SER A 233 4.03 8.49 6.07
CA SER A 233 4.88 8.12 7.21
C SER A 233 6.16 7.45 6.73
N SER A 234 7.29 7.78 7.35
CA SER A 234 8.51 7.00 7.25
C SER A 234 8.38 5.71 8.06
N ARG A 235 9.16 4.69 7.71
CA ARG A 235 9.14 3.37 8.35
C ARG A 235 9.30 3.52 9.87
N GLY A 236 8.35 3.02 10.65
CA GLY A 236 8.36 3.07 12.11
C GLY A 236 7.85 4.38 12.74
N SER A 237 7.44 5.36 11.95
CA SER A 237 6.81 6.58 12.46
C SER A 237 5.30 6.51 12.29
N PRO A 238 4.51 7.03 13.25
CA PRO A 238 3.07 7.21 13.05
C PRO A 238 2.81 8.10 11.83
N PRO A 239 1.63 8.01 11.20
CA PRO A 239 1.25 8.92 10.12
C PRO A 239 1.43 10.36 10.57
N LYS A 240 2.13 11.17 9.77
CA LYS A 240 2.25 12.62 10.03
C LYS A 240 0.85 13.21 9.96
N ARG A 241 0.42 13.77 11.07
CA ARG A 241 -0.79 14.59 11.16
C ARG A 241 -0.47 16.01 10.80
#